data_420879191b91d556c8df2cc4bf3b0c6b
#
_entry.id   420879191b91d556c8df2cc4bf3b0c6b
#
_cell.length_a   1.000
_cell.length_b   1.000
_cell.length_c   1.000
_cell.angle_alpha   90.00
_cell.angle_beta   90.00
_cell.angle_gamma   90.00
#
_symmetry.space_group_name_H-M   'P 1'
#
loop_
_entity.id
_entity.type
_entity.pdbx_description
1 polymer ?
#
loop_
_entity_poly.entity_id
_entity_poly.type
_entity_poly.pdbx_seq_one_letter_code
_entity_poly.pdbx_strand_id
1 'polypeptide(L)'
;MYNDILKNTKKRLFIKLATISLFSIMFFTYLIIWLCYPRLVVLDLAFIAQLAFTFVSIVFIFCCLFILNMIFNIANIKAFSFLDKYIFNFINFLFPIIILWGKIFGIGRREIERSFIALNNYILTHKNIKVEAKDLLVISPHCLQLATCPHKITHDINNCKHCNQCTIGPLIDMANRMGFHFRVATGGTLARKIAKELRPKMLLAIACERDLTSGIQDVTASRTSSTPSPVLPDARRISSCLQSTALTST
;
A
#
# COMPACT_ATOMS: atom_id res chain seq x y z
N MET A 1 5.00 -21.52 2.55
CA MET A 1 4.50 -21.04 1.24
C MET A 1 4.19 -19.53 1.24
N TYR A 2 3.31 -18.97 2.09
CA TYR A 2 3.08 -17.50 2.15
C TYR A 2 4.32 -16.71 2.56
N ASN A 3 5.08 -17.18 3.56
CA ASN A 3 6.36 -16.58 3.94
C ASN A 3 7.43 -16.67 2.85
N ASP A 4 7.40 -17.69 2.01
CA ASP A 4 8.35 -17.84 0.89
C ASP A 4 7.96 -16.94 -0.28
N ILE A 5 6.66 -16.72 -0.51
CA ILE A 5 6.17 -15.75 -1.48
C ILE A 5 6.55 -14.33 -1.06
N LEU A 6 6.42 -13.97 0.23
CA LEU A 6 6.88 -12.68 0.76
C LEU A 6 8.41 -12.55 0.78
N LYS A 7 9.13 -13.66 1.00
CA LYS A 7 10.59 -13.69 1.02
C LYS A 7 11.19 -13.56 -0.38
N ASN A 8 10.52 -14.11 -1.38
CA ASN A 8 10.92 -14.08 -2.79
C ASN A 8 10.33 -12.92 -3.60
N THR A 9 9.26 -12.29 -3.13
CA THR A 9 8.73 -11.11 -3.79
C THR A 9 9.70 -9.96 -3.64
N LYS A 10 9.98 -9.35 -4.76
CA LYS A 10 10.96 -8.30 -5.01
C LYS A 10 10.63 -6.98 -4.28
N LYS A 11 10.37 -7.00 -2.93
CA LYS A 11 10.18 -5.77 -2.14
C LYS A 11 11.35 -4.78 -2.31
N ARG A 12 12.54 -5.29 -2.62
CA ARG A 12 13.71 -4.51 -2.98
C ARG A 12 13.58 -3.82 -4.34
N LEU A 13 12.70 -4.33 -5.24
CA LEU A 13 12.50 -3.74 -6.57
C LEU A 13 11.92 -2.32 -6.46
N PHE A 14 10.88 -2.15 -5.64
CA PHE A 14 10.27 -0.84 -5.43
C PHE A 14 11.25 0.19 -4.91
N ILE A 15 12.07 -0.18 -3.92
CA ILE A 15 13.10 0.71 -3.35
C ILE A 15 14.16 1.05 -4.39
N LYS A 16 14.65 0.07 -5.16
CA LYS A 16 15.63 0.31 -6.23
C LYS A 16 15.07 1.30 -7.25
N LEU A 17 13.83 1.08 -7.72
CA LEU A 17 13.18 2.00 -8.65
C LEU A 17 12.94 3.37 -8.05
N ALA A 18 12.53 3.46 -6.79
CA ALA A 18 12.35 4.72 -6.07
C ALA A 18 13.68 5.50 -5.98
N THR A 19 14.76 4.81 -5.66
CA THR A 19 16.10 5.42 -5.60
C THR A 19 16.54 5.91 -6.98
N ILE A 20 16.44 5.09 -8.02
CA ILE A 20 16.80 5.46 -9.38
C ILE A 20 15.96 6.64 -9.87
N SER A 21 14.64 6.61 -9.64
CA SER A 21 13.74 7.70 -10.04
C SER A 21 14.10 9.01 -9.36
N LEU A 22 14.40 8.98 -8.06
CA LEU A 22 14.80 10.16 -7.31
C LEU A 22 16.11 10.78 -7.85
N PHE A 23 17.15 9.95 -8.02
CA PHE A 23 18.42 10.42 -8.56
C PHE A 23 18.29 10.97 -9.99
N SER A 24 17.46 10.34 -10.80
CA SER A 24 17.20 10.80 -12.16
C SER A 24 16.47 12.13 -12.20
N ILE A 25 15.43 12.32 -11.39
CA ILE A 25 14.73 13.61 -11.28
C ILE A 25 15.71 14.69 -10.87
N MET A 26 16.57 14.41 -9.88
CA MET A 26 17.58 15.34 -9.43
C MET A 26 18.58 15.70 -10.53
N PHE A 27 19.06 14.70 -11.26
CA PHE A 27 19.98 14.93 -12.39
C PHE A 27 19.35 15.88 -13.42
N PHE A 28 18.11 15.61 -13.84
CA PHE A 28 17.43 16.47 -14.82
C PHE A 28 17.13 17.86 -14.25
N THR A 29 16.77 17.98 -12.99
CA THR A 29 16.51 19.28 -12.36
C THR A 29 17.78 20.12 -12.29
N TYR A 30 18.89 19.54 -11.87
CA TYR A 30 20.18 20.26 -11.87
C TYR A 30 20.66 20.59 -13.27
N LEU A 31 20.44 19.72 -14.25
CA LEU A 31 20.77 19.99 -15.65
C LEU A 31 19.99 21.21 -16.16
N ILE A 32 18.69 21.29 -15.85
CA ILE A 32 17.86 22.44 -16.25
C ILE A 32 18.37 23.72 -15.58
N ILE A 33 18.63 23.71 -14.27
CA ILE A 33 19.18 24.88 -13.57
C ILE A 33 20.51 25.31 -14.17
N TRP A 34 21.39 24.36 -14.48
CA TRP A 34 22.68 24.63 -15.09
C TRP A 34 22.54 25.24 -16.48
N LEU A 35 21.62 24.73 -17.32
CA LEU A 35 21.38 25.29 -18.66
C LEU A 35 20.75 26.68 -18.61
N CYS A 36 19.92 26.99 -17.61
CA CYS A 36 19.28 28.29 -17.44
C CYS A 36 20.25 29.34 -16.81
N TYR A 37 21.28 28.89 -16.09
CA TYR A 37 22.18 29.74 -15.33
C TYR A 37 22.82 30.86 -16.15
N PRO A 38 23.41 30.63 -17.36
CA PRO A 38 24.03 31.70 -18.16
C PRO A 38 23.04 32.80 -18.54
N ARG A 39 21.80 32.46 -18.82
CA ARG A 39 20.75 33.44 -19.16
C ARG A 39 20.37 34.30 -17.96
N LEU A 40 20.29 33.69 -16.77
CA LEU A 40 19.96 34.37 -15.52
C LEU A 40 21.10 35.33 -15.10
N VAL A 41 22.37 34.96 -15.38
CA VAL A 41 23.51 35.84 -15.11
C VAL A 41 23.45 37.09 -16.00
N VAL A 42 23.12 36.96 -17.29
CA VAL A 42 22.98 38.09 -18.22
C VAL A 42 21.84 39.04 -17.81
N LEU A 43 20.82 38.54 -17.12
CA LEU A 43 19.69 39.31 -16.64
C LEU A 43 19.86 39.84 -15.20
N ASP A 44 21.06 39.75 -14.62
CA ASP A 44 21.34 40.05 -13.19
C ASP A 44 20.45 39.30 -12.18
N LEU A 45 19.93 38.16 -12.61
CA LEU A 45 19.04 37.29 -11.80
C LEU A 45 19.76 36.01 -11.31
N ALA A 46 21.08 35.99 -11.27
CA ALA A 46 21.89 34.84 -10.83
C ALA A 46 21.53 34.34 -9.43
N PHE A 47 21.12 35.24 -8.56
CA PHE A 47 20.64 34.94 -7.20
C PHE A 47 19.42 34.01 -7.22
N ILE A 48 18.48 34.11 -8.19
CA ILE A 48 17.32 33.23 -8.31
C ILE A 48 17.78 31.79 -8.61
N ALA A 49 18.76 31.62 -9.50
CA ALA A 49 19.34 30.30 -9.77
C ALA A 49 19.97 29.67 -8.54
N GLN A 50 20.67 30.49 -7.73
CA GLN A 50 21.30 30.03 -6.50
C GLN A 50 20.27 29.63 -5.43
N LEU A 51 19.18 30.39 -5.28
CA LEU A 51 18.05 30.02 -4.43
C LEU A 51 17.38 28.73 -4.89
N ALA A 52 17.13 28.58 -6.19
CA ALA A 52 16.54 27.36 -6.75
C ALA A 52 17.46 26.14 -6.50
N PHE A 53 18.77 26.29 -6.70
CA PHE A 53 19.73 25.23 -6.44
C PHE A 53 19.74 24.79 -4.97
N THR A 54 19.79 25.75 -4.05
CA THR A 54 19.76 25.45 -2.60
C THR A 54 18.46 24.81 -2.17
N PHE A 55 17.31 25.30 -2.64
CA PHE A 55 16.00 24.73 -2.35
C PHE A 55 15.88 23.28 -2.85
N VAL A 56 16.27 23.02 -4.09
CA VAL A 56 16.24 21.68 -4.69
C VAL A 56 17.16 20.73 -3.92
N SER A 57 18.35 21.21 -3.49
CA SER A 57 19.28 20.41 -2.70
C SER A 57 18.70 20.00 -1.33
N ILE A 58 18.01 20.92 -0.65
CA ILE A 58 17.36 20.67 0.63
C ILE A 58 16.25 19.61 0.46
N VAL A 59 15.40 19.77 -0.56
CA VAL A 59 14.34 18.80 -0.87
C VAL A 59 14.92 17.42 -1.17
N PHE A 60 16.02 17.36 -1.91
CA PHE A 60 16.70 16.10 -2.21
C PHE A 60 17.22 15.40 -0.97
N ILE A 61 17.92 16.12 -0.10
CA ILE A 61 18.42 15.57 1.16
C ILE A 61 17.25 15.00 1.98
N PHE A 62 16.13 15.73 2.03
CA PHE A 62 14.95 15.27 2.73
C PHE A 62 14.38 13.97 2.12
N CYS A 63 14.29 13.89 0.80
CA CYS A 63 13.87 12.67 0.10
C CYS A 63 14.83 11.49 0.34
N CYS A 64 16.14 11.74 0.36
CA CYS A 64 17.14 10.72 0.68
C CYS A 64 16.97 10.19 2.11
N LEU A 65 16.67 11.07 3.08
CA LEU A 65 16.38 10.66 4.46
C LEU A 65 15.14 9.75 4.55
N PHE A 66 14.08 10.01 3.75
CA PHE A 66 12.92 9.12 3.67
C PHE A 66 13.27 7.75 3.10
N ILE A 67 14.04 7.69 2.02
CA ILE A 67 14.47 6.40 1.44
C ILE A 67 15.35 5.65 2.45
N LEU A 68 16.27 6.34 3.10
CA LEU A 68 17.14 5.75 4.13
C LEU A 68 16.31 5.20 5.30
N ASN A 69 15.33 5.96 5.80
CA ASN A 69 14.41 5.51 6.84
C ASN A 69 13.62 4.27 6.40
N MET A 70 13.19 4.22 5.14
CA MET A 70 12.49 3.06 4.58
C MET A 70 13.40 1.83 4.53
N ILE A 71 14.68 1.99 4.20
CA ILE A 71 15.68 0.91 4.21
C ILE A 71 15.90 0.42 5.66
N PHE A 72 16.04 1.33 6.62
CA PHE A 72 16.22 0.98 8.03
C PHE A 72 15.00 0.24 8.60
N ASN A 73 13.78 0.67 8.25
CA ASN A 73 12.57 -0.06 8.63
C ASN A 73 12.57 -1.50 8.10
N ILE A 74 13.08 -1.73 6.88
CA ILE A 74 13.21 -3.09 6.32
C ILE A 74 14.30 -3.90 7.04
N ALA A 75 15.35 -3.25 7.50
CA ALA A 75 16.41 -3.86 8.28
C ALA A 75 16.04 -4.07 9.78
N ASN A 76 14.81 -3.77 10.19
CA ASN A 76 14.33 -3.78 11.58
C ASN A 76 15.08 -2.81 12.52
N ILE A 77 15.71 -1.77 11.97
CA ILE A 77 16.41 -0.74 12.73
C ILE A 77 15.46 0.45 12.89
N LYS A 78 15.06 0.77 14.12
CA LYS A 78 14.26 1.97 14.42
C LYS A 78 15.16 3.20 14.44
N ALA A 79 15.35 3.86 13.29
CA ALA A 79 16.21 5.01 13.21
C ALA A 79 15.46 6.34 13.36
N PHE A 80 14.34 6.53 12.65
CA PHE A 80 13.65 7.81 12.56
C PHE A 80 12.14 7.65 12.75
N SER A 81 11.70 7.40 14.01
CA SER A 81 10.27 7.19 14.33
C SER A 81 9.35 8.35 13.89
N PHE A 82 9.87 9.59 13.84
CA PHE A 82 9.13 10.75 13.38
C PHE A 82 8.77 10.64 11.88
N LEU A 83 9.68 10.14 11.06
CA LEU A 83 9.46 9.97 9.61
C LEU A 83 8.50 8.82 9.29
N ASP A 84 8.32 7.87 10.19
CA ASP A 84 7.44 6.72 9.99
C ASP A 84 5.97 7.10 9.76
N LYS A 85 5.54 8.22 10.32
CA LYS A 85 4.19 8.75 10.11
C LYS A 85 3.95 9.16 8.66
N TYR A 86 4.99 9.67 7.99
CA TYR A 86 4.89 10.23 6.65
C TYR A 86 5.34 9.27 5.55
N ILE A 87 5.89 8.10 5.93
CA ILE A 87 6.47 7.15 4.98
C ILE A 87 5.47 6.70 3.90
N PHE A 88 4.22 6.47 4.29
CA PHE A 88 3.18 6.06 3.35
C PHE A 88 2.79 7.17 2.37
N ASN A 89 2.75 8.42 2.82
CA ASN A 89 2.47 9.57 1.96
C ASN A 89 3.60 9.75 0.94
N PHE A 90 4.83 9.60 1.38
CA PHE A 90 6.01 9.67 0.53
C PHE A 90 6.02 8.56 -0.53
N ILE A 91 5.71 7.33 -0.13
CA ILE A 91 5.60 6.19 -1.05
C ILE A 91 4.50 6.44 -2.09
N ASN A 92 3.33 6.94 -1.68
CA ASN A 92 2.23 7.24 -2.58
C ASN A 92 2.57 8.37 -3.57
N PHE A 93 3.30 9.39 -3.11
CA PHE A 93 3.78 10.47 -3.97
C PHE A 93 4.76 9.95 -5.04
N LEU A 94 5.66 9.05 -4.66
CA LEU A 94 6.64 8.47 -5.59
C LEU A 94 6.02 7.45 -6.54
N PHE A 95 4.91 6.83 -6.21
CA PHE A 95 4.34 5.71 -6.94
C PHE A 95 4.14 5.97 -8.45
N PRO A 96 3.50 7.09 -8.91
CA PRO A 96 3.35 7.38 -10.33
C PRO A 96 4.68 7.56 -11.05
N ILE A 97 5.66 8.14 -10.37
CA ILE A 97 7.01 8.36 -10.91
C ILE A 97 7.72 7.00 -11.09
N ILE A 98 7.59 6.11 -10.11
CA ILE A 98 8.14 4.75 -10.17
C ILE A 98 7.54 3.95 -11.32
N ILE A 99 6.23 4.08 -11.59
CA ILE A 99 5.58 3.43 -12.74
C ILE A 99 6.17 3.95 -14.05
N LEU A 100 6.39 5.27 -14.17
CA LEU A 100 6.97 5.87 -15.37
C LEU A 100 8.37 5.30 -15.63
N TRP A 101 9.23 5.31 -14.62
CA TRP A 101 10.58 4.73 -14.73
C TRP A 101 10.56 3.23 -14.97
N GLY A 102 9.66 2.50 -14.32
CA GLY A 102 9.48 1.08 -14.57
C GLY A 102 9.16 0.78 -16.03
N LYS A 103 8.31 1.61 -16.66
CA LYS A 103 8.01 1.50 -18.09
C LYS A 103 9.25 1.71 -18.96
N ILE A 104 10.10 2.69 -18.63
CA ILE A 104 11.36 2.95 -19.35
C ILE A 104 12.32 1.76 -19.24
N PHE A 105 12.40 1.12 -18.08
CA PHE A 105 13.23 -0.07 -17.84
C PHE A 105 12.58 -1.40 -18.25
N GLY A 106 11.43 -1.37 -18.93
CA GLY A 106 10.75 -2.58 -19.37
C GLY A 106 10.14 -3.41 -18.23
N ILE A 107 9.98 -2.85 -17.04
CA ILE A 107 9.40 -3.53 -15.88
C ILE A 107 7.88 -3.39 -15.94
N GLY A 108 7.17 -4.51 -15.92
CA GLY A 108 5.72 -4.55 -16.00
C GLY A 108 5.07 -3.87 -14.77
N ARG A 109 4.01 -3.07 -15.01
CA ARG A 109 3.25 -2.39 -13.96
C ARG A 109 2.82 -3.35 -12.83
N ARG A 110 2.38 -4.58 -13.16
CA ARG A 110 1.98 -5.59 -12.17
C ARG A 110 3.12 -5.97 -11.21
N GLU A 111 4.37 -6.02 -11.70
CA GLU A 111 5.51 -6.32 -10.83
C GLU A 111 5.77 -5.20 -9.83
N ILE A 112 5.59 -3.95 -10.26
CA ILE A 112 5.72 -2.77 -9.40
C ILE A 112 4.61 -2.77 -8.35
N GLU A 113 3.36 -3.01 -8.75
CA GLU A 113 2.21 -3.11 -7.85
C GLU A 113 2.40 -4.21 -6.80
N ARG A 114 2.87 -5.40 -7.20
CA ARG A 114 3.21 -6.50 -6.27
C ARG A 114 4.31 -6.12 -5.29
N SER A 115 5.34 -5.43 -5.78
CA SER A 115 6.44 -4.96 -4.93
C SER A 115 5.98 -3.91 -3.92
N PHE A 116 5.10 -2.99 -4.33
CA PHE A 116 4.47 -1.98 -3.48
C PHE A 116 3.62 -2.62 -2.38
N ILE A 117 2.74 -3.57 -2.74
CA ILE A 117 1.89 -4.31 -1.78
C ILE A 117 2.76 -5.08 -0.79
N ALA A 118 3.79 -5.78 -1.28
CA ALA A 118 4.70 -6.53 -0.43
C ALA A 118 5.45 -5.62 0.57
N LEU A 119 5.88 -4.44 0.12
CA LEU A 119 6.52 -3.44 0.98
C LEU A 119 5.55 -2.90 2.04
N ASN A 120 4.34 -2.53 1.64
CA ASN A 120 3.30 -2.04 2.55
C ASN A 120 2.99 -3.08 3.64
N ASN A 121 2.75 -4.34 3.23
CA ASN A 121 2.47 -5.43 4.16
C ASN A 121 3.65 -5.69 5.10
N TYR A 122 4.88 -5.63 4.58
CA TYR A 122 6.09 -5.79 5.38
C TYR A 122 6.18 -4.72 6.49
N ILE A 123 6.03 -3.44 6.12
CA ILE A 123 6.08 -2.31 7.07
C ILE A 123 4.99 -2.47 8.13
N LEU A 124 3.77 -2.82 7.72
CA LEU A 124 2.65 -3.02 8.64
C LEU A 124 2.89 -4.18 9.61
N THR A 125 3.37 -5.31 9.15
CA THR A 125 3.62 -6.50 9.98
C THR A 125 4.69 -6.23 11.04
N HIS A 126 5.73 -5.46 10.69
CA HIS A 126 6.84 -5.17 11.62
C HIS A 126 6.51 -4.08 12.65
N LYS A 127 5.49 -3.28 12.40
CA LYS A 127 5.01 -2.29 13.39
C LYS A 127 4.28 -2.92 14.58
N ASN A 128 4.06 -4.25 14.60
CA ASN A 128 3.39 -5.02 15.68
C ASN A 128 2.12 -4.35 16.23
N ILE A 129 1.30 -3.86 15.35
CA ILE A 129 0.13 -3.11 15.69
C ILE A 129 -0.99 -4.07 16.09
N LYS A 130 -1.52 -3.95 17.28
CA LYS A 130 -2.59 -4.76 17.82
C LYS A 130 -3.92 -4.02 17.70
N VAL A 131 -4.96 -4.68 17.19
CA VAL A 131 -6.32 -4.16 17.08
C VAL A 131 -7.30 -5.19 17.63
N GLU A 132 -8.34 -4.75 18.29
CA GLU A 132 -9.42 -5.62 18.68
C GLU A 132 -10.17 -6.13 17.44
N ALA A 133 -10.72 -7.35 17.51
CA ALA A 133 -11.42 -7.95 16.38
C ALA A 133 -12.57 -7.07 15.87
N LYS A 134 -13.32 -6.43 16.78
CA LYS A 134 -14.43 -5.52 16.44
C LYS A 134 -14.02 -4.30 15.62
N ASP A 135 -12.75 -3.91 15.67
CA ASP A 135 -12.18 -2.77 14.94
C ASP A 135 -11.54 -3.18 13.62
N LEU A 136 -11.55 -4.48 13.29
CA LEU A 136 -11.04 -5.05 12.05
C LEU A 136 -12.15 -5.18 11.02
N LEU A 137 -11.94 -4.65 9.83
CA LEU A 137 -12.78 -4.88 8.66
C LEU A 137 -12.03 -5.72 7.63
N VAL A 138 -12.62 -6.83 7.23
CA VAL A 138 -12.14 -7.65 6.11
C VAL A 138 -13.06 -7.43 4.92
N ILE A 139 -12.48 -6.99 3.79
CA ILE A 139 -13.21 -6.82 2.53
C ILE A 139 -12.75 -7.87 1.53
N SER A 140 -13.73 -8.60 0.99
CA SER A 140 -13.54 -9.61 -0.06
C SER A 140 -14.16 -9.14 -1.38
N PRO A 141 -13.60 -9.49 -2.54
CA PRO A 141 -14.21 -9.17 -3.81
C PRO A 141 -15.37 -10.13 -4.10
N HIS A 142 -16.36 -9.63 -4.83
CA HIS A 142 -17.55 -10.42 -5.24
C HIS A 142 -17.17 -11.63 -6.12
N CYS A 143 -16.06 -11.58 -6.84
CA CYS A 143 -15.62 -12.68 -7.71
C CYS A 143 -15.25 -13.99 -6.96
N LEU A 144 -15.13 -13.95 -5.63
CA LEU A 144 -14.99 -15.16 -4.80
C LEU A 144 -16.33 -15.86 -4.51
N GLN A 145 -17.45 -15.22 -4.80
CA GLN A 145 -18.75 -15.85 -4.77
C GLN A 145 -18.95 -16.69 -6.05
N LEU A 146 -19.59 -17.84 -5.92
CA LEU A 146 -19.96 -18.66 -7.05
C LEU A 146 -20.85 -17.87 -8.02
N ALA A 147 -20.53 -17.86 -9.30
CA ALA A 147 -21.25 -17.07 -10.32
C ALA A 147 -22.73 -17.47 -10.44
N THR A 148 -23.06 -18.75 -10.19
CA THR A 148 -24.42 -19.28 -10.23
C THR A 148 -25.18 -19.11 -8.93
N CYS A 149 -24.60 -18.49 -7.90
CA CYS A 149 -25.26 -18.30 -6.61
C CYS A 149 -26.42 -17.29 -6.73
N PRO A 150 -27.67 -17.66 -6.41
CA PRO A 150 -28.81 -16.76 -6.52
C PRO A 150 -28.86 -15.71 -5.43
N HIS A 151 -28.05 -15.85 -4.37
CA HIS A 151 -28.10 -14.98 -3.20
C HIS A 151 -27.19 -13.76 -3.36
N LYS A 152 -27.75 -12.55 -3.27
CA LYS A 152 -27.00 -11.29 -3.37
C LYS A 152 -26.41 -10.92 -2.01
N ILE A 153 -25.12 -11.23 -1.81
CA ILE A 153 -24.40 -11.00 -0.53
C ILE A 153 -23.71 -9.62 -0.46
N THR A 154 -23.71 -8.87 -1.53
CA THR A 154 -23.09 -7.52 -1.60
C THR A 154 -23.85 -6.47 -0.80
N HIS A 155 -25.16 -6.64 -0.63
CA HIS A 155 -26.01 -5.78 0.19
C HIS A 155 -26.05 -6.23 1.63
N ASP A 156 -26.32 -7.53 1.83
CA ASP A 156 -26.35 -8.15 3.15
C ASP A 156 -25.62 -9.51 3.10
N ILE A 157 -24.62 -9.63 3.92
CA ILE A 157 -23.80 -10.83 4.01
C ILE A 157 -24.58 -12.01 4.61
N ASN A 158 -25.62 -11.73 5.41
CA ASN A 158 -26.49 -12.74 6.02
C ASN A 158 -27.36 -13.49 4.99
N ASN A 159 -27.43 -12.98 3.74
CA ASN A 159 -28.09 -13.71 2.65
C ASN A 159 -27.35 -14.99 2.25
N CYS A 160 -26.09 -15.18 2.70
CA CYS A 160 -25.33 -16.40 2.46
C CYS A 160 -26.00 -17.61 3.15
N LYS A 161 -26.23 -18.68 2.40
CA LYS A 161 -26.82 -19.93 2.93
C LYS A 161 -25.77 -20.93 3.41
N HIS A 162 -24.50 -20.56 3.49
CA HIS A 162 -23.40 -21.42 3.95
C HIS A 162 -23.34 -22.79 3.25
N CYS A 163 -23.66 -22.80 1.94
CA CYS A 163 -23.69 -24.04 1.14
C CYS A 163 -22.31 -24.63 0.86
N ASN A 164 -21.24 -24.03 1.30
CA ASN A 164 -19.83 -24.43 1.11
C ASN A 164 -19.38 -24.61 -0.36
N GLN A 165 -20.15 -24.11 -1.33
CA GLN A 165 -19.77 -24.15 -2.74
C GLN A 165 -18.80 -23.04 -3.17
N CYS A 166 -18.53 -22.08 -2.27
CA CYS A 166 -17.56 -21.01 -2.48
C CYS A 166 -16.88 -20.62 -1.15
N THR A 167 -15.79 -19.85 -1.25
CA THR A 167 -14.98 -19.46 -0.09
C THR A 167 -15.65 -18.43 0.84
N ILE A 168 -16.79 -17.86 0.44
CA ILE A 168 -17.46 -16.80 1.20
C ILE A 168 -18.08 -17.35 2.50
N GLY A 169 -18.75 -18.51 2.46
CA GLY A 169 -19.34 -19.13 3.66
C GLY A 169 -18.33 -19.32 4.78
N PRO A 170 -17.22 -20.04 4.54
CA PRO A 170 -16.15 -20.20 5.52
C PRO A 170 -15.57 -18.87 6.05
N LEU A 171 -15.48 -17.83 5.22
CA LEU A 171 -15.01 -16.51 5.66
C LEU A 171 -16.01 -15.81 6.59
N ILE A 172 -17.32 -15.97 6.34
CA ILE A 172 -18.36 -15.45 7.23
C ILE A 172 -18.33 -16.20 8.58
N ASP A 173 -18.20 -17.52 8.55
CA ASP A 173 -18.11 -18.32 9.79
C ASP A 173 -16.89 -17.94 10.62
N MET A 174 -15.77 -17.66 9.95
CA MET A 174 -14.55 -17.15 10.62
C MET A 174 -14.80 -15.77 11.23
N ALA A 175 -15.46 -14.86 10.49
CA ALA A 175 -15.77 -13.53 10.97
C ALA A 175 -16.63 -13.57 12.23
N ASN A 176 -17.67 -14.42 12.22
CA ASN A 176 -18.58 -14.61 13.36
C ASN A 176 -17.84 -15.20 14.57
N ARG A 177 -16.97 -16.19 14.37
CA ARG A 177 -16.19 -16.80 15.45
C ARG A 177 -15.15 -15.85 16.07
N MET A 178 -14.52 -15.02 15.26
CA MET A 178 -13.45 -14.12 15.70
C MET A 178 -13.97 -12.72 16.08
N GLY A 179 -15.20 -12.38 15.72
CA GLY A 179 -15.84 -11.10 16.03
C GLY A 179 -15.37 -9.91 15.20
N PHE A 180 -14.89 -10.12 13.97
CA PHE A 180 -14.50 -9.05 13.06
C PHE A 180 -15.57 -8.77 11.99
N HIS A 181 -15.57 -7.56 11.45
CA HIS A 181 -16.47 -7.20 10.37
C HIS A 181 -16.01 -7.79 9.04
N PHE A 182 -16.86 -8.54 8.38
CA PHE A 182 -16.62 -9.06 7.03
C PHE A 182 -17.62 -8.45 6.05
N ARG A 183 -17.18 -7.99 4.89
CA ARG A 183 -18.02 -7.41 3.84
C ARG A 183 -17.52 -7.83 2.46
N VAL A 184 -18.46 -7.91 1.51
CA VAL A 184 -18.17 -8.22 0.10
C VAL A 184 -18.40 -6.96 -0.74
N ALA A 185 -17.42 -6.61 -1.57
CA ALA A 185 -17.50 -5.44 -2.43
C ALA A 185 -17.40 -5.84 -3.91
N THR A 186 -18.20 -5.20 -4.76
CA THR A 186 -18.16 -5.38 -6.22
C THR A 186 -17.05 -4.57 -6.89
N GLY A 187 -16.42 -3.64 -6.14
CA GLY A 187 -15.34 -2.79 -6.65
C GLY A 187 -14.93 -1.74 -5.63
N GLY A 188 -13.95 -0.92 -6.02
CA GLY A 188 -13.33 0.08 -5.14
C GLY A 188 -14.30 1.11 -4.58
N THR A 189 -15.34 1.52 -5.33
CA THR A 189 -16.32 2.52 -4.87
C THR A 189 -17.12 2.00 -3.68
N LEU A 190 -17.62 0.76 -3.76
CA LEU A 190 -18.36 0.14 -2.66
C LEU A 190 -17.43 -0.13 -1.46
N ALA A 191 -16.22 -0.60 -1.71
CA ALA A 191 -15.22 -0.83 -0.66
C ALA A 191 -14.92 0.47 0.12
N ARG A 192 -14.74 1.61 -0.58
CA ARG A 192 -14.55 2.92 0.05
C ARG A 192 -15.76 3.37 0.87
N LYS A 193 -16.98 3.14 0.36
CA LYS A 193 -18.22 3.45 1.09
C LYS A 193 -18.28 2.66 2.39
N ILE A 194 -18.10 1.35 2.35
CA ILE A 194 -18.09 0.46 3.52
C ILE A 194 -17.02 0.90 4.54
N ALA A 195 -15.81 1.20 4.07
CA ALA A 195 -14.73 1.65 4.95
C ALA A 195 -15.04 3.01 5.61
N LYS A 196 -15.72 3.92 4.92
CA LYS A 196 -16.15 5.22 5.48
C LYS A 196 -17.28 5.07 6.51
N GLU A 197 -18.21 4.14 6.29
CA GLU A 197 -19.32 3.87 7.19
C GLU A 197 -18.88 3.22 8.49
N LEU A 198 -18.07 2.15 8.39
CA LEU A 198 -17.62 1.38 9.54
C LEU A 198 -16.43 1.99 10.29
N ARG A 199 -15.66 2.86 9.63
CA ARG A 199 -14.45 3.53 10.18
C ARG A 199 -13.54 2.58 10.98
N PRO A 200 -13.15 1.44 10.40
CA PRO A 200 -12.36 0.45 11.11
C PRO A 200 -10.98 1.01 11.45
N LYS A 201 -10.42 0.57 12.56
CA LYS A 201 -9.00 0.88 12.87
C LYS A 201 -8.05 0.14 11.94
N MET A 202 -8.47 -1.01 11.41
CA MET A 202 -7.73 -1.78 10.44
C MET A 202 -8.59 -2.32 9.32
N LEU A 203 -8.04 -2.30 8.12
CA LEU A 203 -8.62 -2.86 6.92
C LEU A 203 -7.73 -3.98 6.36
N LEU A 204 -8.28 -5.18 6.23
CA LEU A 204 -7.70 -6.28 5.47
C LEU A 204 -8.49 -6.44 4.17
N ALA A 205 -7.84 -6.25 3.03
CA ALA A 205 -8.48 -6.40 1.73
C ALA A 205 -7.94 -7.63 0.99
N ILE A 206 -8.86 -8.42 0.44
CA ILE A 206 -8.59 -9.49 -0.51
C ILE A 206 -9.01 -8.95 -1.87
N ALA A 207 -8.07 -8.75 -2.80
CA ALA A 207 -8.38 -8.22 -4.12
C ALA A 207 -7.21 -8.45 -5.09
N CYS A 208 -7.42 -8.14 -6.39
CA CYS A 208 -6.35 -8.16 -7.36
C CYS A 208 -5.31 -7.05 -7.09
N GLU A 209 -4.10 -7.17 -7.65
CA GLU A 209 -2.98 -6.26 -7.39
C GLU A 209 -3.34 -4.79 -7.65
N ARG A 210 -4.06 -4.51 -8.74
CA ARG A 210 -4.49 -3.16 -9.10
C ARG A 210 -5.42 -2.54 -8.07
N ASP A 211 -6.43 -3.30 -7.63
CA ASP A 211 -7.43 -2.82 -6.68
C ASP A 211 -6.82 -2.69 -5.26
N LEU A 212 -5.92 -3.60 -4.88
CA LEU A 212 -5.16 -3.49 -3.63
C LEU A 212 -4.28 -2.24 -3.61
N THR A 213 -3.56 -1.97 -4.70
CA THR A 213 -2.71 -0.79 -4.81
C THR A 213 -3.52 0.49 -4.66
N SER A 214 -4.64 0.60 -5.41
CA SER A 214 -5.56 1.73 -5.29
C SER A 214 -6.14 1.85 -3.87
N GLY A 215 -6.57 0.75 -3.28
CA GLY A 215 -7.11 0.72 -1.91
C GLY A 215 -6.10 1.18 -0.86
N ILE A 216 -4.84 0.75 -0.95
CA ILE A 216 -3.76 1.20 -0.05
C ILE A 216 -3.54 2.71 -0.18
N GLN A 217 -3.52 3.24 -1.40
CA GLN A 217 -3.36 4.67 -1.65
C GLN A 217 -4.52 5.49 -1.08
N ASP A 218 -5.76 5.04 -1.29
CA ASP A 218 -6.96 5.72 -0.78
C ASP A 218 -7.02 5.76 0.76
N VAL A 219 -6.73 4.63 1.41
CA VAL A 219 -6.72 4.55 2.88
C VAL A 219 -5.60 5.43 3.47
N THR A 220 -4.47 5.52 2.79
CA THR A 220 -3.37 6.38 3.23
C THR A 220 -3.74 7.85 3.09
N ALA A 221 -4.37 8.26 1.97
CA ALA A 221 -4.83 9.62 1.75
C ALA A 221 -5.88 10.05 2.78
N SER A 222 -6.79 9.14 3.17
CA SER A 222 -7.83 9.44 4.17
C SER A 222 -7.30 9.58 5.60
N ARG A 223 -6.13 8.97 5.92
CA ARG A 223 -5.47 9.08 7.24
C ARG A 223 -4.83 10.44 7.51
N THR A 224 -4.55 11.22 6.49
CA THR A 224 -4.00 12.58 6.67
C THR A 224 -5.00 13.56 7.25
N SER A 225 -6.29 13.23 7.25
CA SER A 225 -7.37 14.12 7.73
C SER A 225 -7.93 13.81 9.10
N SER A 226 -7.60 12.69 9.74
CA SER A 226 -8.11 12.37 11.09
C SER A 226 -7.33 11.27 11.79
N THR A 227 -6.68 11.62 12.89
CA THR A 227 -6.15 10.83 14.01
C THR A 227 -5.31 9.56 13.75
N PRO A 228 -4.26 9.33 14.56
CA PRO A 228 -3.37 8.20 14.41
C PRO A 228 -3.99 6.94 14.98
N SER A 229 -4.14 5.91 14.20
CA SER A 229 -4.27 4.56 14.73
C SER A 229 -3.75 3.53 13.76
N PRO A 230 -2.96 2.66 14.25
CA PRO A 230 -2.50 1.49 13.56
C PRO A 230 -3.41 0.31 13.92
N VAL A 231 -3.54 -0.74 13.33
CA VAL A 231 -3.14 -1.75 12.64
C VAL A 231 -3.34 -3.26 12.94
N LEU A 232 -2.71 -4.22 12.70
CA LEU A 232 -2.93 -5.66 12.57
C LEU A 232 -3.09 -6.44 13.87
N PRO A 233 -4.17 -7.21 14.06
CA PRO A 233 -4.12 -8.41 14.89
C PRO A 233 -3.51 -9.54 14.07
N ASP A 234 -2.93 -10.50 14.76
CA ASP A 234 -2.18 -11.65 14.30
C ASP A 234 -2.59 -12.15 12.88
N ALA A 235 -2.08 -11.48 11.85
CA ALA A 235 -2.26 -11.87 10.46
C ALA A 235 -1.80 -13.31 10.22
N ARG A 236 -0.99 -13.88 11.13
CA ARG A 236 -0.57 -15.28 11.11
C ARG A 236 -1.72 -16.22 11.41
N ARG A 237 -2.63 -15.89 12.35
CA ARG A 237 -3.82 -16.71 12.61
C ARG A 237 -4.82 -16.67 11.47
N ILE A 238 -5.05 -15.48 10.89
CA ILE A 238 -5.97 -15.32 9.75
C ILE A 238 -5.37 -15.95 8.49
N SER A 239 -4.07 -15.78 8.23
CA SER A 239 -3.40 -16.38 7.09
C SER A 239 -3.29 -17.91 7.19
N SER A 240 -3.06 -18.47 8.38
CA SER A 240 -3.04 -19.93 8.56
C SER A 240 -4.44 -20.55 8.39
N CYS A 241 -5.49 -19.86 8.81
CA CYS A 241 -6.88 -20.29 8.56
C CYS A 241 -7.28 -20.19 7.09
N LEU A 242 -6.88 -19.13 6.38
CA LEU A 242 -7.10 -19.00 4.92
C LEU A 242 -6.31 -20.05 4.14
N GLN A 243 -5.12 -20.44 4.59
CA GLN A 243 -4.33 -21.52 4.00
C GLN A 243 -4.94 -22.90 4.23
N SER A 244 -5.55 -23.16 5.39
CA SER A 244 -6.21 -24.43 5.66
C SER A 244 -7.48 -24.61 4.84
N THR A 245 -8.18 -23.53 4.47
CA THR A 245 -9.37 -23.58 3.60
C THR A 245 -9.02 -23.64 2.11
N ALA A 246 -7.87 -23.14 1.68
CA ALA A 246 -7.41 -23.23 0.29
C ALA A 246 -6.82 -24.60 -0.07
N LEU A 247 -6.44 -25.42 0.91
CA LEU A 247 -5.86 -26.77 0.69
C LEU A 247 -6.91 -27.89 0.59
N THR A 248 -8.19 -27.59 0.81
CA THR A 248 -9.27 -28.58 0.74
C THR A 248 -10.13 -28.49 -0.55
N SER A 249 -9.76 -27.66 -1.52
CA SER A 249 -10.37 -27.58 -2.84
C SER A 249 -9.41 -28.07 -3.93
N THR A 250 -9.15 -29.37 -3.95
CA THR A 250 -8.76 -30.12 -5.16
C THR A 250 -9.91 -30.98 -5.63
#